data_c324bba2ad29bc787eb8ed4c01a3f683
#
_entry.id   c324bba2ad29bc787eb8ed4c01a3f683
#
_cell.length_a   1.000
_cell.length_b   1.000
_cell.length_c   1.000
_cell.angle_alpha   90.00
_cell.angle_beta   90.00
_cell.angle_gamma   90.00
#
_symmetry.space_group_name_H-M   'P 1'
#
loop_
_entity.id
_entity.type
_entity.pdbx_description
1 polymer ?
#
loop_
_entity_poly.entity_id
_entity_poly.type
_entity_poly.pdbx_seq_one_letter_code
_entity_poly.pdbx_strand_id
1 'polypeptide(L)'
;TLAWRQPALDNGVYAYARASAGEYVGFNAAWGYWVSAWIGNVGYLVILFGALGIFFPAFGEGNTPLAIGAASLLLWVMHFLILRGVHGAAVLNAITTVAKVLPLLLFLVFVLLAFQTPVFTADFWGKPELGSVMDQVKSTMLVTVWAFIGIEGASVVSGRAKSRADVGRATLLGFVVVLALLMGVSLLSLGLLSQPELAALKNPSMAGVLERAAGPWGGPLITIGMLVSVGGALLAPLF
;
A
#
# COMPACT_ATOMS: atom_id res chain seq x y z
N THR A 1 -1.29 -5.94 21.83
CA THR A 1 -1.56 -4.66 21.16
C THR A 1 -2.06 -3.62 22.17
N LEU A 2 -1.92 -2.33 21.87
CA LEU A 2 -2.45 -1.24 22.70
C LEU A 2 -3.98 -1.35 22.85
N ALA A 3 -4.69 -1.76 21.82
CA ALA A 3 -6.13 -1.99 21.83
C ALA A 3 -6.58 -2.99 22.92
N TRP A 4 -5.76 -3.99 23.28
CA TRP A 4 -6.05 -4.90 24.39
C TRP A 4 -5.68 -4.34 25.76
N ARG A 5 -4.61 -3.53 25.82
CA ARG A 5 -4.12 -2.97 27.08
C ARG A 5 -4.90 -1.74 27.52
N GLN A 6 -5.47 -1.02 26.56
CA GLN A 6 -6.21 0.23 26.78
C GLN A 6 -7.57 0.20 26.07
N PRO A 7 -8.48 -0.72 26.45
CA PRO A 7 -9.75 -0.91 25.74
C PRO A 7 -10.74 0.27 25.91
N ALA A 8 -10.49 1.15 26.85
CA ALA A 8 -11.33 2.34 27.09
C ALA A 8 -10.98 3.51 26.16
N LEU A 9 -9.81 3.46 25.47
CA LEU A 9 -9.40 4.53 24.57
C LEU A 9 -9.95 4.30 23.17
N ASP A 10 -10.74 5.25 22.69
CA ASP A 10 -11.23 5.33 21.32
C ASP A 10 -10.39 6.34 20.52
N ASN A 11 -10.57 6.38 19.20
CA ASN A 11 -9.90 7.31 18.28
C ASN A 11 -8.40 7.05 18.04
N GLY A 12 -7.95 5.81 18.19
CA GLY A 12 -6.67 5.31 17.70
C GLY A 12 -5.44 6.11 18.12
N VAL A 13 -4.64 6.53 17.15
CA VAL A 13 -3.32 7.15 17.36
C VAL A 13 -3.39 8.40 18.26
N TYR A 14 -4.39 9.25 18.07
CA TYR A 14 -4.60 10.44 18.92
C TYR A 14 -4.78 10.08 20.38
N ALA A 15 -5.73 9.20 20.68
CA ALA A 15 -6.07 8.86 22.07
C ALA A 15 -4.90 8.18 22.80
N TYR A 16 -4.17 7.29 22.11
CA TYR A 16 -3.00 6.63 22.68
C TYR A 16 -1.86 7.63 22.95
N ALA A 17 -1.57 8.51 22.00
CA ALA A 17 -0.53 9.53 22.16
C ALA A 17 -0.86 10.51 23.27
N ARG A 18 -2.11 10.98 23.34
CA ARG A 18 -2.60 11.87 24.40
C ARG A 18 -2.50 11.23 25.77
N ALA A 19 -2.95 9.98 25.91
CA ALA A 19 -2.94 9.27 27.19
C ALA A 19 -1.52 8.95 27.68
N SER A 20 -0.55 8.78 26.78
CA SER A 20 0.84 8.45 27.11
C SER A 20 1.71 9.67 27.40
N ALA A 21 1.52 10.78 26.68
CA ALA A 21 2.46 11.91 26.66
C ALA A 21 1.77 13.30 26.66
N GLY A 22 0.47 13.35 26.91
CA GLY A 22 -0.30 14.59 27.12
C GLY A 22 -0.86 15.20 25.83
N GLU A 23 -1.59 16.32 26.01
CA GLU A 23 -2.37 16.98 24.96
C GLU A 23 -1.54 17.40 23.74
N TYR A 24 -0.35 17.97 23.98
CA TYR A 24 0.52 18.45 22.90
C TYR A 24 0.97 17.32 21.98
N VAL A 25 1.39 16.18 22.55
CA VAL A 25 1.81 15.01 21.76
C VAL A 25 0.61 14.37 21.04
N GLY A 26 -0.54 14.32 21.71
CA GLY A 26 -1.79 13.87 21.09
C GLY A 26 -2.17 14.71 19.88
N PHE A 27 -2.15 16.05 20.02
CA PHE A 27 -2.44 16.95 18.90
C PHE A 27 -1.45 16.76 17.73
N ASN A 28 -0.15 16.71 18.02
CA ASN A 28 0.85 16.52 16.95
C ASN A 28 0.71 15.16 16.26
N ALA A 29 0.35 14.11 17.00
CA ALA A 29 0.08 12.79 16.40
C ALA A 29 -1.13 12.83 15.45
N ALA A 30 -2.23 13.49 15.85
CA ALA A 30 -3.41 13.67 15.00
C ALA A 30 -3.10 14.54 13.78
N TRP A 31 -2.40 15.65 13.97
CA TRP A 31 -1.99 16.54 12.91
C TRP A 31 -1.10 15.85 11.89
N GLY A 32 -0.05 15.15 12.35
CA GLY A 32 0.84 14.40 11.48
C GLY A 32 0.12 13.29 10.72
N TYR A 33 -0.82 12.58 11.35
CA TYR A 33 -1.66 11.58 10.71
C TYR A 33 -2.52 12.18 9.59
N TRP A 34 -3.18 13.31 9.88
CA TRP A 34 -3.99 14.04 8.89
C TRP A 34 -3.14 14.53 7.71
N VAL A 35 -1.97 15.14 7.97
CA VAL A 35 -1.05 15.61 6.92
C VAL A 35 -0.56 14.43 6.06
N SER A 36 -0.20 13.29 6.67
CA SER A 36 0.22 12.09 5.93
C SER A 36 -0.88 11.53 5.05
N ALA A 37 -2.13 11.60 5.50
CA ALA A 37 -3.28 11.09 4.74
C ALA A 37 -3.52 11.88 3.45
N TRP A 38 -3.55 13.21 3.50
CA TRP A 38 -3.79 13.99 2.27
C TRP A 38 -2.57 14.03 1.33
N ILE A 39 -1.33 14.02 1.85
CA ILE A 39 -0.13 13.86 1.02
C ILE A 39 -0.13 12.47 0.37
N GLY A 40 -0.52 11.43 1.10
CA GLY A 40 -0.68 10.08 0.58
C GLY A 40 -1.66 10.00 -0.58
N ASN A 41 -2.77 10.73 -0.53
CA ASN A 41 -3.73 10.82 -1.64
C ASN A 41 -3.10 11.41 -2.92
N VAL A 42 -2.24 12.42 -2.79
CA VAL A 42 -1.49 12.94 -3.94
C VAL A 42 -0.60 11.84 -4.53
N GLY A 43 0.11 11.09 -3.69
CA GLY A 43 0.92 9.94 -4.11
C GLY A 43 0.09 8.88 -4.85
N TYR A 44 -1.07 8.53 -4.33
CA TYR A 44 -1.99 7.59 -4.99
C TYR A 44 -2.45 8.08 -6.37
N LEU A 45 -2.75 9.38 -6.50
CA LEU A 45 -3.15 9.97 -7.79
C LEU A 45 -2.00 9.94 -8.80
N VAL A 46 -0.78 10.26 -8.38
CA VAL A 46 0.41 10.18 -9.26
C VAL A 46 0.63 8.75 -9.73
N ILE A 47 0.55 7.77 -8.83
CA ILE A 47 0.68 6.35 -9.17
C ILE A 47 -0.43 5.90 -10.12
N LEU A 48 -1.67 6.31 -9.88
CA LEU A 48 -2.83 5.98 -10.72
C LEU A 48 -2.64 6.50 -12.15
N PHE A 49 -2.32 7.78 -12.30
CA PHE A 49 -2.15 8.39 -13.62
C PHE A 49 -0.84 7.97 -14.30
N GLY A 50 0.21 7.64 -13.55
CA GLY A 50 1.41 7.02 -14.07
C GLY A 50 1.13 5.63 -14.66
N ALA A 51 0.33 4.82 -13.99
CA ALA A 51 -0.12 3.53 -14.52
C ALA A 51 -1.02 3.68 -15.76
N LEU A 52 -1.91 4.66 -15.77
CA LEU A 52 -2.70 5.00 -16.95
C LEU A 52 -1.82 5.47 -18.11
N GLY A 53 -0.63 6.03 -17.84
CA GLY A 53 0.36 6.42 -18.84
C GLY A 53 0.84 5.27 -19.72
N ILE A 54 0.76 4.03 -19.24
CA ILE A 54 1.08 2.82 -20.03
C ILE A 54 0.08 2.67 -21.20
N PHE A 55 -1.20 2.97 -20.96
CA PHE A 55 -2.25 2.89 -21.97
C PHE A 55 -2.43 4.21 -22.73
N PHE A 56 -2.21 5.33 -22.06
CA PHE A 56 -2.39 6.69 -22.57
C PHE A 56 -1.12 7.51 -22.36
N PRO A 57 -0.16 7.53 -23.28
CA PRO A 57 1.14 8.18 -23.11
C PRO A 57 1.09 9.66 -22.72
N ALA A 58 -0.03 10.35 -22.98
CA ALA A 58 -0.23 11.74 -22.59
C ALA A 58 -0.18 12.00 -21.07
N PHE A 59 -0.42 10.97 -20.26
CA PHE A 59 -0.30 11.06 -18.80
C PHE A 59 1.14 10.94 -18.29
N GLY A 60 2.08 10.44 -19.12
CA GLY A 60 3.48 10.24 -18.74
C GLY A 60 3.62 9.37 -17.50
N GLU A 61 4.40 9.80 -16.55
CA GLU A 61 4.59 9.15 -15.24
C GLU A 61 3.60 9.67 -14.16
N GLY A 62 2.46 10.24 -14.58
CA GLY A 62 1.46 10.81 -13.66
C GLY A 62 1.74 12.26 -13.23
N ASN A 63 2.73 12.92 -13.82
CA ASN A 63 3.20 14.25 -13.47
C ASN A 63 3.03 15.30 -14.59
N THR A 64 2.38 14.95 -15.69
CA THR A 64 2.08 15.89 -16.77
C THR A 64 0.94 16.83 -16.39
N PRO A 65 0.84 18.05 -16.98
CA PRO A 65 -0.28 18.96 -16.74
C PRO A 65 -1.65 18.31 -16.95
N LEU A 66 -1.76 17.42 -17.95
CA LEU A 66 -2.98 16.67 -18.20
C LEU A 66 -3.28 15.68 -17.08
N ALA A 67 -2.27 14.95 -16.57
CA ALA A 67 -2.41 14.04 -15.45
C ALA A 67 -2.85 14.79 -14.18
N ILE A 68 -2.24 15.94 -13.89
CA ILE A 68 -2.58 16.77 -12.73
C ILE A 68 -4.03 17.27 -12.82
N GLY A 69 -4.44 17.75 -14.00
CA GLY A 69 -5.82 18.20 -14.22
C GLY A 69 -6.84 17.09 -14.07
N ALA A 70 -6.57 15.93 -14.66
CA ALA A 70 -7.45 14.75 -14.56
C ALA A 70 -7.48 14.18 -13.11
N ALA A 71 -6.35 14.15 -12.42
CA ALA A 71 -6.26 13.76 -11.01
C ALA A 71 -7.07 14.69 -10.11
N SER A 72 -6.97 16.00 -10.33
CA SER A 72 -7.74 17.00 -9.60
C SER A 72 -9.25 16.82 -9.84
N LEU A 73 -9.66 16.61 -11.08
CA LEU A 73 -11.06 16.32 -11.41
C LEU A 73 -11.55 15.06 -10.71
N LEU A 74 -10.77 13.98 -10.75
CA LEU A 74 -11.13 12.72 -10.07
C LEU A 74 -11.30 12.95 -8.56
N LEU A 75 -10.37 13.67 -7.92
CA LEU A 75 -10.45 14.00 -6.50
C LEU A 75 -11.75 14.73 -6.15
N TRP A 76 -12.14 15.74 -6.94
CA TRP A 76 -13.38 16.47 -6.75
C TRP A 76 -14.61 15.59 -6.95
N VAL A 77 -14.62 14.73 -7.97
CA VAL A 77 -15.71 13.76 -8.19
C VAL A 77 -15.86 12.84 -6.97
N MET A 78 -14.76 12.29 -6.46
CA MET A 78 -14.78 11.43 -5.26
C MET A 78 -15.28 12.21 -4.03
N HIS A 79 -14.82 13.45 -3.84
CA HIS A 79 -15.28 14.32 -2.75
C HIS A 79 -16.81 14.54 -2.80
N PHE A 80 -17.36 14.88 -3.96
CA PHE A 80 -18.80 15.07 -4.11
C PHE A 80 -19.62 13.79 -3.93
N LEU A 81 -19.08 12.63 -4.35
CA LEU A 81 -19.71 11.34 -4.10
C LEU A 81 -19.82 11.05 -2.60
N ILE A 82 -18.77 11.36 -1.83
CA ILE A 82 -18.77 11.17 -0.39
C ILE A 82 -19.77 12.10 0.30
N LEU A 83 -19.85 13.36 -0.11
CA LEU A 83 -20.82 14.32 0.42
C LEU A 83 -22.30 13.87 0.17
N ARG A 84 -22.55 13.08 -0.87
CA ARG A 84 -23.90 12.53 -1.17
C ARG A 84 -24.28 11.29 -0.37
N GLY A 85 -23.35 10.74 0.41
CA GLY A 85 -23.62 9.64 1.34
C GLY A 85 -22.77 8.40 1.13
N VAL A 86 -22.45 7.76 2.23
CA VAL A 86 -21.38 6.77 2.40
C VAL A 86 -21.82 5.31 2.11
N HIS A 87 -23.12 5.01 1.96
CA HIS A 87 -23.59 3.62 1.83
C HIS A 87 -23.00 2.88 0.61
N GLY A 88 -22.82 3.58 -0.50
CA GLY A 88 -22.16 3.01 -1.70
C GLY A 88 -20.67 2.79 -1.55
N ALA A 89 -20.00 3.57 -0.71
CA ALA A 89 -18.54 3.52 -0.56
C ALA A 89 -18.07 2.27 0.19
N ALA A 90 -18.81 1.78 1.18
CA ALA A 90 -18.45 0.54 1.88
C ALA A 90 -18.53 -0.69 0.95
N VAL A 91 -19.56 -0.75 0.11
CA VAL A 91 -19.70 -1.81 -0.91
C VAL A 91 -18.58 -1.70 -1.95
N LEU A 92 -18.32 -0.48 -2.44
CA LEU A 92 -17.26 -0.23 -3.41
C LEU A 92 -15.88 -0.61 -2.82
N ASN A 93 -15.61 -0.25 -1.56
CA ASN A 93 -14.37 -0.63 -0.88
C ASN A 93 -14.25 -2.16 -0.71
N ALA A 94 -15.34 -2.86 -0.42
CA ALA A 94 -15.34 -4.33 -0.37
C ALA A 94 -15.02 -4.95 -1.74
N ILE A 95 -15.67 -4.47 -2.80
CA ILE A 95 -15.44 -4.93 -4.18
C ILE A 95 -13.98 -4.67 -4.59
N THR A 96 -13.47 -3.46 -4.37
CA THR A 96 -12.08 -3.12 -4.71
C THR A 96 -11.08 -3.90 -3.88
N THR A 97 -11.41 -4.24 -2.62
CA THR A 97 -10.56 -5.09 -1.78
C THR A 97 -10.46 -6.50 -2.32
N VAL A 98 -11.56 -7.11 -2.75
CA VAL A 98 -11.52 -8.43 -3.39
C VAL A 98 -10.79 -8.36 -4.73
N ALA A 99 -11.08 -7.35 -5.55
CA ALA A 99 -10.49 -7.19 -6.87
C ALA A 99 -8.97 -6.97 -6.85
N LYS A 100 -8.41 -6.34 -5.81
CA LYS A 100 -6.95 -6.17 -5.66
C LYS A 100 -6.24 -7.43 -5.16
N VAL A 101 -6.93 -8.29 -4.40
CA VAL A 101 -6.32 -9.50 -3.85
C VAL A 101 -6.07 -10.54 -4.95
N LEU A 102 -6.97 -10.66 -5.93
CA LEU A 102 -6.84 -11.66 -6.99
C LEU A 102 -5.56 -11.50 -7.84
N PRO A 103 -5.22 -10.32 -8.41
CA PRO A 103 -3.96 -10.13 -9.14
C PRO A 103 -2.72 -10.39 -8.27
N LEU A 104 -2.79 -10.03 -6.98
CA LEU A 104 -1.69 -10.27 -6.04
C LEU A 104 -1.47 -11.77 -5.77
N LEU A 105 -2.53 -12.54 -5.59
CA LEU A 105 -2.43 -13.99 -5.42
C LEU A 105 -1.93 -14.68 -6.70
N LEU A 106 -2.42 -14.28 -7.87
CA LEU A 106 -1.91 -14.76 -9.15
C LEU A 106 -0.43 -14.44 -9.30
N PHE A 107 -0.02 -13.20 -8.97
CA PHE A 107 1.38 -12.83 -8.95
C PHE A 107 2.22 -13.78 -8.11
N LEU A 108 1.83 -14.01 -6.85
CA LEU A 108 2.57 -14.90 -5.94
C LEU A 108 2.67 -16.33 -6.49
N VAL A 109 1.58 -16.86 -7.05
CA VAL A 109 1.57 -18.21 -7.63
C VAL A 109 2.52 -18.31 -8.82
N PHE A 110 2.41 -17.41 -9.81
CA PHE A 110 3.23 -17.49 -11.02
C PHE A 110 4.70 -17.22 -10.75
N VAL A 111 5.01 -16.26 -9.87
CA VAL A 111 6.40 -15.95 -9.52
C VAL A 111 7.00 -17.08 -8.68
N LEU A 112 6.22 -17.73 -7.80
CA LEU A 112 6.67 -18.92 -7.08
C LEU A 112 6.98 -20.09 -8.02
N LEU A 113 6.14 -20.32 -9.04
CA LEU A 113 6.38 -21.38 -10.04
C LEU A 113 7.61 -21.09 -10.92
N ALA A 114 7.91 -19.83 -11.17
CA ALA A 114 9.06 -19.38 -11.96
C ALA A 114 10.33 -19.13 -11.11
N PHE A 115 10.25 -19.34 -9.78
CA PHE A 115 11.34 -19.06 -8.84
C PHE A 115 12.58 -19.91 -9.12
N GLN A 116 13.74 -19.26 -9.13
CA GLN A 116 15.04 -19.89 -9.37
C GLN A 116 15.97 -19.66 -8.18
N THR A 117 16.23 -20.71 -7.43
CA THR A 117 17.13 -20.67 -6.26
C THR A 117 18.52 -20.10 -6.60
N PRO A 118 19.16 -20.43 -7.75
CA PRO A 118 20.46 -19.85 -8.10
C PRO A 118 20.42 -18.33 -8.25
N VAL A 119 19.33 -17.76 -8.80
CA VAL A 119 19.16 -16.30 -8.93
C VAL A 119 19.01 -15.66 -7.56
N PHE A 120 18.19 -16.25 -6.70
CA PHE A 120 17.94 -15.77 -5.35
C PHE A 120 19.19 -15.76 -4.48
N THR A 121 20.04 -16.78 -4.58
CA THR A 121 21.24 -16.94 -3.74
C THR A 121 22.48 -16.23 -4.29
N ALA A 122 22.46 -15.80 -5.55
CA ALA A 122 23.62 -15.22 -6.23
C ALA A 122 24.17 -13.97 -5.54
N ASP A 123 23.28 -13.16 -4.93
CA ASP A 123 23.63 -11.90 -4.29
C ASP A 123 22.79 -11.65 -3.02
N PHE A 124 22.59 -12.70 -2.21
CA PHE A 124 21.68 -12.69 -1.08
C PHE A 124 22.01 -11.62 -0.02
N TRP A 125 23.29 -11.36 0.23
CA TRP A 125 23.74 -10.37 1.20
C TRP A 125 23.99 -8.99 0.61
N GLY A 126 23.77 -8.84 -0.70
CA GLY A 126 24.06 -7.63 -1.45
C GLY A 126 25.54 -7.49 -1.82
N LYS A 127 25.82 -6.51 -2.66
CA LYS A 127 27.16 -6.22 -3.13
C LYS A 127 27.91 -5.33 -2.13
N PRO A 128 29.25 -5.38 -2.09
CA PRO A 128 30.07 -4.54 -1.19
C PRO A 128 29.77 -3.04 -1.32
N GLU A 129 29.39 -2.58 -2.51
CA GLU A 129 29.04 -1.18 -2.79
C GLU A 129 27.78 -0.71 -2.05
N LEU A 130 26.91 -1.63 -1.64
CA LEU A 130 25.70 -1.34 -0.86
C LEU A 130 25.95 -1.15 0.63
N GLY A 131 27.21 -1.30 1.07
CA GLY A 131 27.59 -1.20 2.46
C GLY A 131 27.25 -2.44 3.30
N SER A 132 27.28 -2.28 4.62
CA SER A 132 26.93 -3.37 5.53
C SER A 132 25.42 -3.71 5.46
N VAL A 133 25.03 -4.91 5.89
CA VAL A 133 23.63 -5.32 6.02
C VAL A 133 22.82 -4.30 6.83
N MET A 134 23.43 -3.72 7.88
CA MET A 134 22.77 -2.71 8.69
C MET A 134 22.53 -1.41 7.92
N ASP A 135 23.40 -0.99 7.03
CA ASP A 135 23.23 0.19 6.18
C ASP A 135 22.13 -0.06 5.16
N GLN A 136 22.07 -1.24 4.57
CA GLN A 136 20.99 -1.67 3.68
C GLN A 136 19.64 -1.67 4.40
N VAL A 137 19.55 -2.22 5.62
CA VAL A 137 18.32 -2.18 6.45
C VAL A 137 17.91 -0.73 6.73
N LYS A 138 18.84 0.14 7.14
CA LYS A 138 18.53 1.55 7.40
C LYS A 138 18.01 2.27 6.16
N SER A 139 18.58 2.01 4.98
CA SER A 139 18.16 2.64 3.73
C SER A 139 16.71 2.29 3.34
N THR A 140 16.23 1.12 3.72
CA THR A 140 14.86 0.66 3.41
C THR A 140 13.83 1.01 4.50
N MET A 141 14.25 1.49 5.68
CA MET A 141 13.35 1.70 6.82
C MET A 141 12.18 2.64 6.51
N LEU A 142 12.42 3.75 5.82
CA LEU A 142 11.35 4.71 5.49
C LEU A 142 10.29 4.08 4.59
N VAL A 143 10.70 3.30 3.58
CA VAL A 143 9.79 2.58 2.69
C VAL A 143 9.03 1.51 3.45
N THR A 144 9.70 0.77 4.34
CA THR A 144 9.08 -0.26 5.17
C THR A 144 8.05 0.32 6.11
N VAL A 145 8.35 1.43 6.80
CA VAL A 145 7.40 2.13 7.66
C VAL A 145 6.18 2.59 6.85
N TRP A 146 6.41 3.18 5.68
CA TRP A 146 5.32 3.63 4.81
C TRP A 146 4.42 2.47 4.34
N ALA A 147 5.01 1.32 4.00
CA ALA A 147 4.26 0.14 3.56
C ALA A 147 3.32 -0.44 4.64
N PHE A 148 3.59 -0.16 5.92
CA PHE A 148 2.77 -0.60 7.06
C PHE A 148 1.79 0.47 7.58
N ILE A 149 1.78 1.68 7.02
CA ILE A 149 0.75 2.69 7.35
C ILE A 149 -0.62 2.16 6.91
N GLY A 150 -1.61 2.27 7.81
CA GLY A 150 -2.98 1.79 7.61
C GLY A 150 -3.33 0.54 8.43
N ILE A 151 -2.36 -0.20 8.96
CA ILE A 151 -2.63 -1.35 9.87
C ILE A 151 -3.35 -0.89 11.14
N GLU A 152 -3.09 0.34 11.58
CA GLU A 152 -3.77 0.98 12.72
C GLU A 152 -5.25 1.29 12.45
N GLY A 153 -5.72 1.23 11.21
CA GLY A 153 -7.09 1.61 10.82
C GLY A 153 -8.19 0.93 11.64
N ALA A 154 -8.00 -0.33 12.04
CA ALA A 154 -8.93 -1.01 12.94
C ALA A 154 -9.05 -0.32 14.31
N SER A 155 -7.98 0.31 14.81
CA SER A 155 -7.99 1.04 16.07
C SER A 155 -8.66 2.41 15.95
N VAL A 156 -8.59 3.04 14.78
CA VAL A 156 -9.24 4.34 14.49
C VAL A 156 -10.77 4.20 14.54
N VAL A 157 -11.31 3.09 14.01
CA VAL A 157 -12.75 2.80 14.00
C VAL A 157 -13.21 1.93 15.15
N SER A 158 -12.40 1.79 16.19
CA SER A 158 -12.65 0.89 17.33
C SER A 158 -13.98 1.16 18.06
N GLY A 159 -14.45 2.42 18.09
CA GLY A 159 -15.74 2.79 18.67
C GLY A 159 -16.95 2.14 17.99
N ARG A 160 -16.82 1.68 16.75
CA ARG A 160 -17.87 1.00 15.97
C ARG A 160 -17.80 -0.53 16.06
N ALA A 161 -16.78 -1.09 16.71
CA ALA A 161 -16.60 -2.53 16.84
C ALA A 161 -17.57 -3.14 17.84
N LYS A 162 -18.12 -4.32 17.54
CA LYS A 162 -18.99 -5.07 18.46
C LYS A 162 -18.24 -5.50 19.74
N SER A 163 -16.97 -5.82 19.60
CA SER A 163 -16.10 -6.23 20.71
C SER A 163 -14.71 -5.61 20.54
N ARG A 164 -14.15 -5.14 21.65
CA ARG A 164 -12.76 -4.62 21.67
C ARG A 164 -11.72 -5.70 21.39
N ALA A 165 -11.99 -6.94 21.75
CA ALA A 165 -11.12 -8.06 21.44
C ALA A 165 -10.99 -8.27 19.91
N ASP A 166 -12.06 -8.01 19.16
CA ASP A 166 -12.06 -8.16 17.70
C ASP A 166 -11.16 -7.12 17.02
N VAL A 167 -11.07 -5.89 17.57
CA VAL A 167 -10.14 -4.87 17.09
C VAL A 167 -8.69 -5.36 17.17
N GLY A 168 -8.30 -5.91 18.33
CA GLY A 168 -6.95 -6.45 18.52
C GLY A 168 -6.64 -7.64 17.62
N ARG A 169 -7.62 -8.54 17.43
CA ARG A 169 -7.49 -9.70 16.52
C ARG A 169 -7.38 -9.25 15.07
N ALA A 170 -8.25 -8.34 14.63
CA ALA A 170 -8.23 -7.79 13.27
C ALA A 170 -6.90 -7.11 12.96
N THR A 171 -6.37 -6.29 13.88
CA THR A 171 -5.07 -5.64 13.74
C THR A 171 -3.93 -6.66 13.61
N LEU A 172 -3.92 -7.70 14.47
CA LEU A 172 -2.87 -8.71 14.44
C LEU A 172 -2.93 -9.56 13.17
N LEU A 173 -4.12 -10.02 12.79
CA LEU A 173 -4.31 -10.80 11.56
C LEU A 173 -3.97 -9.96 10.33
N GLY A 174 -4.43 -8.72 10.28
CA GLY A 174 -4.09 -7.79 9.19
C GLY A 174 -2.57 -7.60 9.07
N PHE A 175 -1.89 -7.38 10.19
CA PHE A 175 -0.43 -7.27 10.21
C PHE A 175 0.27 -8.52 9.66
N VAL A 176 -0.10 -9.71 10.15
CA VAL A 176 0.54 -10.97 9.73
C VAL A 176 0.29 -11.24 8.26
N VAL A 177 -0.94 -11.04 7.78
CA VAL A 177 -1.29 -11.24 6.36
C VAL A 177 -0.54 -10.27 5.46
N VAL A 178 -0.55 -8.97 5.79
CA VAL A 178 0.16 -7.95 5.00
C VAL A 178 1.67 -8.21 5.01
N LEU A 179 2.25 -8.55 6.17
CA LEU A 179 3.67 -8.90 6.27
C LEU A 179 4.00 -10.09 5.36
N ALA A 180 3.21 -11.18 5.43
CA ALA A 180 3.42 -12.36 4.59
C ALA A 180 3.32 -12.03 3.09
N LEU A 181 2.34 -11.20 2.69
CA LEU A 181 2.19 -10.76 1.30
C LEU A 181 3.37 -9.90 0.84
N LEU A 182 3.78 -8.91 1.63
CA LEU A 182 4.93 -8.05 1.29
C LEU A 182 6.24 -8.84 1.21
N MET A 183 6.49 -9.72 2.16
CA MET A 183 7.64 -10.62 2.13
C MET A 183 7.58 -11.55 0.92
N GLY A 184 6.42 -12.14 0.64
CA GLY A 184 6.21 -13.00 -0.52
C GLY A 184 6.51 -12.29 -1.83
N VAL A 185 5.94 -11.10 -2.04
CA VAL A 185 6.19 -10.30 -3.24
C VAL A 185 7.68 -9.96 -3.38
N SER A 186 8.30 -9.47 -2.30
CA SER A 186 9.71 -9.03 -2.36
C SER A 186 10.68 -10.19 -2.56
N LEU A 187 10.56 -11.25 -1.75
CA LEU A 187 11.50 -12.37 -1.80
C LEU A 187 11.35 -13.20 -3.08
N LEU A 188 10.11 -13.46 -3.52
CA LEU A 188 9.89 -14.24 -4.74
C LEU A 188 10.37 -13.48 -5.98
N SER A 189 10.20 -12.15 -6.03
CA SER A 189 10.71 -11.33 -7.14
C SER A 189 12.23 -11.42 -7.28
N LEU A 190 12.97 -11.46 -6.16
CA LEU A 190 14.43 -11.65 -6.14
C LEU A 190 14.87 -13.04 -6.62
N GLY A 191 13.99 -14.03 -6.60
CA GLY A 191 14.26 -15.36 -7.18
C GLY A 191 13.99 -15.44 -8.67
N LEU A 192 13.46 -14.40 -9.29
CA LEU A 192 13.18 -14.36 -10.72
C LEU A 192 14.10 -13.40 -11.49
N LEU A 193 14.37 -12.24 -10.89
CA LEU A 193 15.19 -11.18 -11.45
C LEU A 193 16.27 -10.78 -10.46
N SER A 194 17.46 -10.46 -10.97
CA SER A 194 18.53 -9.90 -10.17
C SER A 194 18.17 -8.51 -9.64
N GLN A 195 18.84 -8.07 -8.58
CA GLN A 195 18.60 -6.75 -7.97
C GLN A 195 18.73 -5.59 -8.96
N PRO A 196 19.75 -5.52 -9.85
CA PRO A 196 19.84 -4.47 -10.87
C PRO A 196 18.68 -4.52 -11.88
N GLU A 197 18.23 -5.71 -12.28
CA GLU A 197 17.08 -5.85 -13.19
C GLU A 197 15.80 -5.36 -12.54
N LEU A 198 15.56 -5.71 -11.25
CA LEU A 198 14.42 -5.22 -10.50
C LEU A 198 14.45 -3.68 -10.34
N ALA A 199 15.62 -3.12 -10.07
CA ALA A 199 15.80 -1.67 -9.94
C ALA A 199 15.56 -0.90 -11.25
N ALA A 200 15.76 -1.54 -12.40
CA ALA A 200 15.54 -0.96 -13.72
C ALA A 200 14.07 -1.04 -14.18
N LEU A 201 13.22 -1.79 -13.49
CA LEU A 201 11.80 -1.91 -13.84
C LEU A 201 11.07 -0.58 -13.64
N LYS A 202 10.22 -0.25 -14.62
CA LYS A 202 9.30 0.89 -14.49
C LYS A 202 8.13 0.56 -13.54
N ASN A 203 7.56 1.58 -12.95
CA ASN A 203 6.36 1.41 -12.13
C ASN A 203 5.12 1.13 -12.99
N PRO A 204 4.29 0.17 -12.59
CA PRO A 204 4.41 -0.71 -11.41
C PRO A 204 5.39 -1.86 -11.66
N SER A 205 6.46 -1.95 -10.87
CA SER A 205 7.51 -2.97 -11.03
C SER A 205 6.99 -4.42 -11.00
N MET A 206 5.94 -4.69 -10.21
CA MET A 206 5.26 -6.00 -10.21
C MET A 206 4.73 -6.41 -11.59
N ALA A 207 4.35 -5.46 -12.45
CA ALA A 207 3.90 -5.75 -13.81
C ALA A 207 5.03 -6.38 -14.64
N GLY A 208 6.24 -5.79 -14.60
CA GLY A 208 7.41 -6.34 -15.28
C GLY A 208 7.85 -7.69 -14.71
N VAL A 209 7.77 -7.88 -13.39
CA VAL A 209 8.07 -9.18 -12.77
C VAL A 209 7.08 -10.25 -13.22
N LEU A 210 5.77 -9.97 -13.22
CA LEU A 210 4.77 -10.95 -13.67
C LEU A 210 4.85 -11.22 -15.16
N GLU A 211 5.15 -10.22 -15.96
CA GLU A 211 5.38 -10.39 -17.40
C GLU A 211 6.56 -11.34 -17.66
N ARG A 212 7.61 -11.25 -16.87
CA ARG A 212 8.76 -12.17 -16.94
C ARG A 212 8.40 -13.60 -16.51
N ALA A 213 7.53 -13.75 -15.49
CA ALA A 213 7.13 -15.05 -14.94
C ALA A 213 6.09 -15.78 -15.78
N ALA A 214 5.10 -15.04 -16.31
CA ALA A 214 3.88 -15.61 -16.90
C ALA A 214 3.64 -15.20 -18.36
N GLY A 215 4.45 -14.29 -18.90
CA GLY A 215 4.33 -13.80 -20.27
C GLY A 215 3.61 -12.45 -20.41
N PRO A 216 3.38 -11.98 -21.65
CA PRO A 216 2.96 -10.59 -21.93
C PRO A 216 1.64 -10.13 -21.28
N TRP A 217 0.76 -11.05 -20.91
CA TRP A 217 -0.51 -10.74 -20.24
C TRP A 217 -0.34 -10.31 -18.78
N GLY A 218 0.80 -10.65 -18.16
CA GLY A 218 1.08 -10.36 -16.74
C GLY A 218 1.18 -8.87 -16.45
N GLY A 219 1.78 -8.10 -17.36
CA GLY A 219 1.89 -6.64 -17.21
C GLY A 219 0.53 -5.95 -17.14
N PRO A 220 -0.34 -6.10 -18.16
CA PRO A 220 -1.70 -5.56 -18.13
C PRO A 220 -2.53 -6.01 -16.92
N LEU A 221 -2.45 -7.27 -16.51
CA LEU A 221 -3.19 -7.77 -15.35
C LEU A 221 -2.85 -7.01 -14.06
N ILE A 222 -1.56 -6.87 -13.75
CA ILE A 222 -1.10 -6.15 -12.56
C ILE A 222 -1.46 -4.66 -12.66
N THR A 223 -1.30 -4.06 -13.82
CA THR A 223 -1.62 -2.65 -14.02
C THR A 223 -3.11 -2.38 -13.78
N ILE A 224 -4.01 -3.19 -14.33
CA ILE A 224 -5.46 -3.08 -14.09
C ILE A 224 -5.77 -3.33 -12.60
N GLY A 225 -5.20 -4.37 -12.01
CA GLY A 225 -5.35 -4.65 -10.57
C GLY A 225 -4.92 -3.48 -9.70
N MET A 226 -3.82 -2.81 -10.05
CA MET A 226 -3.32 -1.63 -9.37
C MET A 226 -4.27 -0.43 -9.55
N LEU A 227 -4.77 -0.18 -10.76
CA LEU A 227 -5.75 0.89 -11.02
C LEU A 227 -7.01 0.72 -10.15
N VAL A 228 -7.54 -0.49 -10.06
CA VAL A 228 -8.70 -0.81 -9.20
C VAL A 228 -8.33 -0.64 -7.73
N SER A 229 -7.17 -1.12 -7.31
CA SER A 229 -6.69 -1.04 -5.92
C SER A 229 -6.52 0.42 -5.47
N VAL A 230 -5.82 1.23 -6.26
CA VAL A 230 -5.54 2.63 -5.94
C VAL A 230 -6.81 3.46 -6.02
N GLY A 231 -7.67 3.21 -7.01
CA GLY A 231 -9.00 3.83 -7.09
C GLY A 231 -9.85 3.58 -5.84
N GLY A 232 -9.81 2.36 -5.29
CA GLY A 232 -10.46 2.04 -4.01
C GLY A 232 -9.77 2.69 -2.80
N ALA A 233 -8.45 2.78 -2.81
CA ALA A 233 -7.68 3.39 -1.73
C ALA A 233 -7.91 4.90 -1.59
N LEU A 234 -8.19 5.59 -2.70
CA LEU A 234 -8.54 7.02 -2.69
C LEU A 234 -9.81 7.33 -1.90
N LEU A 235 -10.70 6.36 -1.72
CA LEU A 235 -11.93 6.53 -0.94
C LEU A 235 -11.68 6.42 0.57
N ALA A 236 -10.71 5.61 1.00
CA ALA A 236 -10.51 5.28 2.42
C ALA A 236 -10.09 6.47 3.31
N PRO A 237 -9.18 7.38 2.91
CA PRO A 237 -8.76 8.51 3.74
C PRO A 237 -9.74 9.69 3.73
N LEU A 238 -10.80 9.62 2.92
CA LEU A 238 -11.80 10.68 2.80
C LEU A 238 -12.99 10.46 3.76
N PHE A 239 -13.02 9.35 4.52
CA PHE A 239 -13.95 9.03 5.60
C PHE A 239 -13.32 9.22 6.97
#